data_2b050bee950dd6f758cebd15b7c7bf10
#
_entry.id   2b050bee950dd6f758cebd15b7c7bf10
#
_cell.length_a   1.000
_cell.length_b   1.000
_cell.length_c   1.000
_cell.angle_alpha   90.00
_cell.angle_beta   90.00
_cell.angle_gamma   90.00
#
_symmetry.space_group_name_H-M   'P 1'
#
loop_
_entity.id
_entity.type
_entity.pdbx_description
1 polymer ?
#
loop_
_entity_poly.entity_id
_entity_poly.type
_entity_poly.pdbx_seq_one_letter_code
_entity_poly.pdbx_strand_id
1 'polypeptide(L)'
;RIGLGVAGMFAADGADEADRQAADAIMRTNGSTVWLDDEAQMHAITGISGSGPAYVFYLLNALKEAAQAQGFDEATARSLSLATFKGAVELAAQSGEDFALLQQNVTSKGGTTHEAIETFKTHGVAEAIGAGVAACVARSQQMAQQFDT
;
A
#
# COMPACT_ATOMS: atom_id res chain seq x y z
N ARG A 1 -14.83 8.16 6.41
CA ARG A 1 -14.04 8.45 5.20
C ARG A 1 -13.08 9.59 5.53
N ILE A 2 -11.81 9.45 5.18
CA ILE A 2 -10.76 10.45 5.50
C ILE A 2 -10.25 11.19 4.26
N GLY A 3 -10.84 10.96 3.05
CA GLY A 3 -10.44 11.64 1.81
C GLY A 3 -9.06 11.25 1.27
N LEU A 4 -8.55 10.08 1.63
CA LEU A 4 -7.22 9.58 1.22
C LEU A 4 -7.33 8.26 0.43
N GLY A 5 -8.44 8.07 -0.28
CA GLY A 5 -8.60 6.91 -1.16
C GLY A 5 -7.76 7.04 -2.43
N VAL A 6 -7.60 5.93 -3.16
CA VAL A 6 -7.03 5.89 -4.50
C VAL A 6 -8.06 5.23 -5.42
N ALA A 7 -8.46 5.92 -6.49
CA ALA A 7 -9.38 5.38 -7.49
C ALA A 7 -8.61 5.08 -8.79
N GLY A 8 -8.60 3.81 -9.21
CA GLY A 8 -8.21 3.46 -10.57
C GLY A 8 -9.34 3.85 -11.54
N MET A 9 -8.98 4.44 -12.66
CA MET A 9 -9.92 4.89 -13.68
C MET A 9 -9.47 4.40 -15.05
N PHE A 10 -10.42 3.87 -15.81
CA PHE A 10 -10.21 3.47 -17.19
C PHE A 10 -11.33 4.07 -18.05
N ALA A 11 -10.97 4.62 -19.20
CA ALA A 11 -11.95 5.15 -20.14
C ALA A 11 -12.19 4.14 -21.26
N ALA A 12 -13.41 3.63 -21.35
CA ALA A 12 -13.83 2.78 -22.47
C ALA A 12 -13.88 3.55 -23.78
N ASP A 13 -13.92 2.82 -24.89
CA ASP A 13 -14.05 3.40 -26.22
C ASP A 13 -15.28 4.31 -26.31
N GLY A 14 -15.07 5.51 -26.85
CA GLY A 14 -16.10 6.53 -27.01
C GLY A 14 -16.18 7.57 -25.90
N ALA A 15 -15.47 7.39 -24.78
CA ALA A 15 -15.34 8.42 -23.76
C ALA A 15 -14.41 9.54 -24.26
N ASP A 16 -14.90 10.76 -24.26
CA ASP A 16 -14.12 11.92 -24.66
C ASP A 16 -13.38 12.57 -23.48
N GLU A 17 -12.62 13.62 -23.74
CA GLU A 17 -11.85 14.33 -22.72
C GLU A 17 -12.76 15.01 -21.66
N ALA A 18 -13.94 15.45 -22.04
CA ALA A 18 -14.89 16.05 -21.11
C ALA A 18 -15.44 15.00 -20.14
N ASP A 19 -15.72 13.79 -20.62
CA ASP A 19 -16.13 12.66 -19.78
C ASP A 19 -15.04 12.28 -18.77
N ARG A 20 -13.78 12.24 -19.23
CA ARG A 20 -12.62 11.96 -18.36
C ARG A 20 -12.47 13.01 -17.28
N GLN A 21 -12.55 14.29 -17.63
CA GLN A 21 -12.43 15.40 -16.69
C GLN A 21 -13.57 15.40 -15.65
N ALA A 22 -14.80 15.12 -16.08
CA ALA A 22 -15.95 15.06 -15.19
C ALA A 22 -15.80 13.89 -14.20
N ALA A 23 -15.41 12.71 -14.67
CA ALA A 23 -15.17 11.54 -13.82
C ALA A 23 -14.03 11.78 -12.83
N ASP A 24 -12.91 12.36 -13.28
CA ASP A 24 -11.76 12.70 -12.44
C ASP A 24 -12.16 13.68 -11.33
N ALA A 25 -12.89 14.74 -11.66
CA ALA A 25 -13.34 15.73 -10.70
C ALA A 25 -14.24 15.10 -9.60
N ILE A 26 -15.12 14.17 -9.97
CA ILE A 26 -15.97 13.45 -9.01
C ILE A 26 -15.12 12.56 -8.11
N MET A 27 -14.21 11.76 -8.67
CA MET A 27 -13.45 10.78 -7.90
C MET A 27 -12.41 11.43 -6.98
N ARG A 28 -11.81 12.55 -7.38
CA ARG A 28 -10.89 13.36 -6.55
C ARG A 28 -11.50 13.89 -5.26
N THR A 29 -12.82 13.95 -5.14
CA THR A 29 -13.47 14.30 -3.87
C THR A 29 -13.22 13.28 -2.76
N ASN A 30 -12.80 12.05 -3.11
CA ASN A 30 -12.53 10.96 -2.17
C ASN A 30 -11.03 10.63 -2.00
N GLY A 31 -10.15 11.28 -2.77
CA GLY A 31 -8.71 11.03 -2.72
C GLY A 31 -8.02 11.28 -4.06
N SER A 32 -7.00 10.50 -4.38
CA SER A 32 -6.28 10.57 -5.65
C SER A 32 -6.89 9.67 -6.71
N THR A 33 -6.63 9.99 -7.98
CA THR A 33 -7.03 9.20 -9.14
C THR A 33 -5.80 8.72 -9.90
N VAL A 34 -5.88 7.54 -10.48
CA VAL A 34 -4.86 6.96 -11.36
C VAL A 34 -5.55 6.50 -12.63
N TRP A 35 -5.24 7.14 -13.76
CA TRP A 35 -5.73 6.72 -15.06
C TRP A 35 -4.91 5.55 -15.59
N LEU A 36 -5.60 4.53 -16.06
CA LEU A 36 -5.04 3.28 -16.57
C LEU A 36 -5.16 3.25 -18.09
N ASP A 37 -4.13 2.71 -18.73
CA ASP A 37 -4.08 2.57 -20.19
C ASP A 37 -4.82 1.31 -20.70
N ASP A 38 -5.03 0.34 -19.80
CA ASP A 38 -5.68 -0.94 -20.08
C ASP A 38 -6.64 -1.30 -18.97
N GLU A 39 -7.86 -1.71 -19.32
CA GLU A 39 -8.87 -2.16 -18.36
C GLU A 39 -8.38 -3.33 -17.49
N ALA A 40 -7.55 -4.23 -18.04
CA ALA A 40 -6.97 -5.32 -17.27
C ALA A 40 -6.13 -4.87 -16.07
N GLN A 41 -5.59 -3.64 -16.10
CA GLN A 41 -4.88 -3.04 -14.97
C GLN A 41 -5.79 -2.72 -13.77
N MET A 42 -7.12 -2.76 -13.92
CA MET A 42 -8.08 -2.62 -12.81
C MET A 42 -7.90 -3.72 -11.75
N HIS A 43 -7.50 -4.92 -12.16
CA HIS A 43 -7.15 -5.99 -11.22
C HIS A 43 -5.87 -5.67 -10.43
N ALA A 44 -4.87 -5.08 -11.09
CA ALA A 44 -3.63 -4.67 -10.44
C ALA A 44 -3.88 -3.53 -9.42
N ILE A 45 -4.66 -2.51 -9.79
CA ILE A 45 -5.07 -1.44 -8.86
C ILE A 45 -5.82 -2.02 -7.67
N THR A 46 -6.71 -2.98 -7.88
CA THR A 46 -7.42 -3.67 -6.79
C THR A 46 -6.43 -4.35 -5.84
N GLY A 47 -5.43 -5.05 -6.39
CA GLY A 47 -4.40 -5.73 -5.60
C GLY A 47 -3.48 -4.78 -4.84
N ILE A 48 -3.19 -3.59 -5.36
CA ILE A 48 -2.26 -2.63 -4.74
C ILE A 48 -3.00 -1.67 -3.78
N SER A 49 -3.97 -0.91 -4.28
CA SER A 49 -4.60 0.16 -3.51
C SER A 49 -5.96 -0.22 -2.94
N GLY A 50 -6.73 -1.06 -3.62
CA GLY A 50 -8.02 -1.51 -3.12
C GLY A 50 -7.88 -2.39 -1.87
N SER A 51 -6.98 -3.35 -1.91
CA SER A 51 -6.66 -4.26 -0.79
C SER A 51 -5.53 -3.74 0.11
N GLY A 52 -4.76 -2.76 -0.36
CA GLY A 52 -3.60 -2.20 0.34
C GLY A 52 -3.83 -1.79 1.79
N PRO A 53 -4.95 -1.15 2.16
CA PRO A 53 -5.25 -0.83 3.56
C PRO A 53 -5.20 -2.06 4.48
N ALA A 54 -5.67 -3.22 4.01
CA ALA A 54 -5.60 -4.46 4.80
C ALA A 54 -4.15 -4.91 5.03
N TYR A 55 -3.27 -4.74 4.04
CA TYR A 55 -1.84 -5.05 4.20
C TYR A 55 -1.18 -4.13 5.22
N VAL A 56 -1.49 -2.84 5.18
CA VAL A 56 -0.99 -1.86 6.17
C VAL A 56 -1.47 -2.23 7.56
N PHE A 57 -2.74 -2.61 7.74
CA PHE A 57 -3.25 -3.05 9.05
C PHE A 57 -2.59 -4.34 9.53
N TYR A 58 -2.31 -5.28 8.63
CA TYR A 58 -1.56 -6.49 8.94
C TYR A 58 -0.14 -6.16 9.45
N LEU A 59 0.59 -5.28 8.76
CA LEU A 59 1.93 -4.85 9.16
C LEU A 59 1.92 -4.05 10.48
N LEU A 60 0.93 -3.16 10.65
CA LEU A 60 0.74 -2.43 11.91
C LEU A 60 0.48 -3.38 13.08
N ASN A 61 -0.33 -4.42 12.88
CA ASN A 61 -0.59 -5.42 13.91
C ASN A 61 0.67 -6.24 14.23
N ALA A 62 1.42 -6.67 13.22
CA ALA A 62 2.69 -7.38 13.42
C ALA A 62 3.71 -6.55 14.22
N LEU A 63 3.83 -5.25 13.91
CA LEU A 63 4.72 -4.34 14.66
C LEU A 63 4.22 -4.13 16.10
N LYS A 64 2.90 -4.00 16.30
CA LYS A 64 2.30 -3.90 17.64
C LYS A 64 2.61 -5.16 18.47
N GLU A 65 2.40 -6.34 17.91
CA GLU A 65 2.70 -7.61 18.59
C GLU A 65 4.20 -7.74 18.93
N ALA A 66 5.08 -7.34 18.01
CA ALA A 66 6.50 -7.28 18.27
C ALA A 66 6.85 -6.32 19.42
N ALA A 67 6.22 -5.15 19.49
CA ALA A 67 6.41 -4.21 20.59
C ALA A 67 5.92 -4.79 21.93
N GLN A 68 4.79 -5.48 21.95
CA GLN A 68 4.30 -6.17 23.14
C GLN A 68 5.29 -7.27 23.61
N ALA A 69 5.90 -8.01 22.69
CA ALA A 69 6.93 -8.99 23.00
C ALA A 69 8.20 -8.36 23.62
N GLN A 70 8.43 -7.05 23.37
CA GLN A 70 9.50 -6.28 24.03
C GLN A 70 9.08 -5.67 25.37
N GLY A 71 7.87 -5.98 25.89
CA GLY A 71 7.41 -5.57 27.21
C GLY A 71 6.55 -4.32 27.24
N PHE A 72 6.18 -3.73 26.10
CA PHE A 72 5.23 -2.61 26.06
C PHE A 72 3.79 -3.11 26.28
N ASP A 73 2.99 -2.35 27.02
CA ASP A 73 1.56 -2.59 27.09
C ASP A 73 0.85 -2.37 25.74
N GLU A 74 -0.37 -2.86 25.63
CA GLU A 74 -1.12 -2.80 24.35
C GLU A 74 -1.32 -1.37 23.84
N ALA A 75 -1.64 -0.43 24.72
CA ALA A 75 -1.91 0.97 24.34
C ALA A 75 -0.63 1.65 23.83
N THR A 76 0.48 1.43 24.52
CA THR A 76 1.80 1.94 24.12
C THR A 76 2.28 1.29 22.83
N ALA A 77 2.19 -0.04 22.72
CA ALA A 77 2.59 -0.77 21.52
C ALA A 77 1.79 -0.31 20.28
N ARG A 78 0.47 -0.13 20.42
CA ARG A 78 -0.39 0.42 19.37
C ARG A 78 0.03 1.84 18.98
N SER A 79 0.26 2.71 19.94
CA SER A 79 0.65 4.10 19.71
C SER A 79 2.00 4.20 18.98
N LEU A 80 3.01 3.45 19.44
CA LEU A 80 4.33 3.38 18.81
C LEU A 80 4.24 2.92 17.34
N SER A 81 3.51 1.83 17.09
CA SER A 81 3.36 1.28 15.73
C SER A 81 2.70 2.29 14.80
N LEU A 82 1.61 2.91 15.25
CA LEU A 82 0.88 3.91 14.45
C LEU A 82 1.73 5.15 14.17
N ALA A 83 2.43 5.67 15.17
CA ALA A 83 3.28 6.86 15.03
C ALA A 83 4.46 6.60 14.08
N THR A 84 5.06 5.41 14.16
CA THR A 84 6.16 4.99 13.27
C THR A 84 5.72 4.95 11.81
N PHE A 85 4.62 4.26 11.50
CA PHE A 85 4.10 4.21 10.13
C PHE A 85 3.70 5.60 9.62
N LYS A 86 2.98 6.37 10.42
CA LYS A 86 2.56 7.73 10.05
C LYS A 86 3.76 8.62 9.73
N GLY A 87 4.78 8.63 10.60
CA GLY A 87 5.98 9.45 10.41
C GLY A 87 6.76 9.05 9.16
N ALA A 88 6.96 7.75 8.94
CA ALA A 88 7.67 7.25 7.76
C ALA A 88 6.94 7.55 6.44
N VAL A 89 5.62 7.35 6.41
CA VAL A 89 4.79 7.65 5.22
C VAL A 89 4.78 9.15 4.93
N GLU A 90 4.63 9.99 5.96
CA GLU A 90 4.64 11.45 5.82
C GLU A 90 6.00 11.95 5.30
N LEU A 91 7.10 11.45 5.86
CA LEU A 91 8.45 11.77 5.37
C LEU A 91 8.62 11.39 3.90
N ALA A 92 8.19 10.19 3.51
CA ALA A 92 8.27 9.74 2.13
C ALA A 92 7.44 10.62 1.18
N ALA A 93 6.24 11.01 1.60
CA ALA A 93 5.36 11.88 0.81
C ALA A 93 5.93 13.29 0.63
N GLN A 94 6.58 13.85 1.66
CA GLN A 94 7.14 15.20 1.62
C GLN A 94 8.47 15.27 0.91
N SER A 95 9.32 14.25 1.04
CA SER A 95 10.66 14.27 0.44
C SER A 95 10.65 14.05 -1.07
N GLY A 96 9.72 13.24 -1.58
CA GLY A 96 9.71 12.79 -2.97
C GLY A 96 10.87 11.87 -3.35
N GLU A 97 11.68 11.44 -2.36
CA GLU A 97 12.83 10.56 -2.55
C GLU A 97 12.39 9.10 -2.78
N ASP A 98 13.24 8.34 -3.45
CA ASP A 98 13.04 6.90 -3.62
C ASP A 98 13.03 6.17 -2.27
N PHE A 99 12.13 5.20 -2.10
CA PHE A 99 11.96 4.47 -0.84
C PHE A 99 13.21 3.70 -0.43
N ALA A 100 13.99 3.18 -1.38
CA ALA A 100 15.24 2.50 -1.08
C ALA A 100 16.29 3.48 -0.52
N LEU A 101 16.34 4.71 -1.05
CA LEU A 101 17.20 5.76 -0.53
C LEU A 101 16.78 6.19 0.88
N LEU A 102 15.47 6.39 1.12
CA LEU A 102 14.96 6.70 2.45
C LEU A 102 15.30 5.60 3.46
N GLN A 103 15.14 4.34 3.08
CA GLN A 103 15.54 3.20 3.91
C GLN A 103 17.05 3.22 4.21
N GLN A 104 17.88 3.47 3.20
CA GLN A 104 19.34 3.55 3.36
C GLN A 104 19.72 4.67 4.34
N ASN A 105 19.12 5.84 4.23
CA ASN A 105 19.41 7.01 5.07
C ASN A 105 19.14 6.77 6.57
N VAL A 106 18.23 5.85 6.90
CA VAL A 106 17.92 5.47 8.29
C VAL A 106 18.54 4.14 8.71
N THR A 107 19.41 3.56 7.88
CA THR A 107 20.05 2.24 8.11
C THR A 107 21.57 2.40 8.14
N SER A 108 22.12 2.66 9.30
CA SER A 108 23.58 2.69 9.47
C SER A 108 24.18 1.28 9.39
N LYS A 109 25.32 1.15 8.72
CA LYS A 109 26.03 -0.14 8.59
C LYS A 109 26.38 -0.74 9.96
N GLY A 110 25.93 -1.98 10.21
CA GLY A 110 26.13 -2.67 11.49
C GLY A 110 25.31 -2.11 12.66
N GLY A 111 24.35 -1.21 12.38
CA GLY A 111 23.43 -0.69 13.39
C GLY A 111 22.22 -1.61 13.62
N THR A 112 21.38 -1.29 14.60
CA THR A 112 20.20 -2.07 14.96
C THR A 112 19.19 -2.19 13.81
N THR A 113 19.01 -1.12 13.04
CA THR A 113 18.15 -1.12 11.84
C THR A 113 18.70 -2.06 10.76
N HIS A 114 20.03 -2.10 10.57
CA HIS A 114 20.66 -3.02 9.63
C HIS A 114 20.34 -4.48 9.95
N GLU A 115 20.50 -4.90 11.20
CA GLU A 115 20.18 -6.27 11.64
C GLU A 115 18.71 -6.63 11.41
N ALA A 116 17.79 -5.70 11.66
CA ALA A 116 16.38 -5.92 11.40
C ALA A 116 16.09 -6.11 9.91
N ILE A 117 16.64 -5.24 9.04
CA ILE A 117 16.43 -5.32 7.59
C ILE A 117 17.04 -6.60 7.00
N GLU A 118 18.23 -7.00 7.42
CA GLU A 118 18.84 -8.27 6.98
C GLU A 118 18.03 -9.50 7.44
N THR A 119 17.45 -9.42 8.63
CA THR A 119 16.52 -10.45 9.11
C THR A 119 15.28 -10.52 8.22
N PHE A 120 14.66 -9.40 7.87
CA PHE A 120 13.49 -9.37 6.97
C PHE A 120 13.80 -9.93 5.58
N LYS A 121 14.97 -9.59 5.02
CA LYS A 121 15.45 -10.16 3.74
C LYS A 121 15.62 -11.66 3.83
N THR A 122 16.27 -12.16 4.88
CA THR A 122 16.51 -13.59 5.10
C THR A 122 15.20 -14.38 5.21
N HIS A 123 14.14 -13.76 5.77
CA HIS A 123 12.81 -14.37 5.88
C HIS A 123 11.91 -14.11 4.66
N GLY A 124 12.41 -13.50 3.61
CA GLY A 124 11.67 -13.31 2.37
C GLY A 124 10.43 -12.40 2.50
N VAL A 125 10.51 -11.36 3.34
CA VAL A 125 9.34 -10.48 3.60
C VAL A 125 8.88 -9.77 2.33
N ALA A 126 9.82 -9.31 1.50
CA ALA A 126 9.48 -8.65 0.24
C ALA A 126 8.79 -9.61 -0.74
N GLU A 127 9.31 -10.82 -0.85
CA GLU A 127 8.76 -11.90 -1.67
C GLU A 127 7.35 -12.30 -1.18
N ALA A 128 7.15 -12.39 0.14
CA ALA A 128 5.85 -12.69 0.71
C ALA A 128 4.80 -11.61 0.40
N ILE A 129 5.19 -10.31 0.46
CA ILE A 129 4.31 -9.20 0.07
C ILE A 129 3.95 -9.32 -1.42
N GLY A 130 4.93 -9.54 -2.30
CA GLY A 130 4.71 -9.73 -3.73
C GLY A 130 3.76 -10.89 -4.03
N ALA A 131 3.96 -12.04 -3.38
CA ALA A 131 3.09 -13.21 -3.52
C ALA A 131 1.65 -12.92 -3.05
N GLY A 132 1.48 -12.19 -1.95
CA GLY A 132 0.17 -11.77 -1.45
C GLY A 132 -0.57 -10.86 -2.44
N VAL A 133 0.11 -9.89 -3.03
CA VAL A 133 -0.44 -9.01 -4.07
C VAL A 133 -0.84 -9.83 -5.30
N ALA A 134 0.02 -10.73 -5.78
CA ALA A 134 -0.27 -11.59 -6.93
C ALA A 134 -1.51 -12.48 -6.70
N ALA A 135 -1.64 -13.07 -5.51
CA ALA A 135 -2.81 -13.86 -5.15
C ALA A 135 -4.10 -13.01 -5.15
N CYS A 136 -4.03 -11.77 -4.65
CA CYS A 136 -5.16 -10.85 -4.68
C CYS A 136 -5.59 -10.50 -6.12
N VAL A 137 -4.64 -10.19 -6.99
CA VAL A 137 -4.89 -9.92 -8.42
C VAL A 137 -5.53 -11.12 -9.10
N ALA A 138 -4.98 -12.32 -8.92
CA ALA A 138 -5.54 -13.55 -9.46
C ALA A 138 -6.97 -13.79 -8.98
N ARG A 139 -7.25 -13.53 -7.70
CA ARG A 139 -8.62 -13.66 -7.17
C ARG A 139 -9.57 -12.65 -7.77
N SER A 140 -9.13 -11.40 -7.96
CA SER A 140 -9.91 -10.37 -8.64
C SER A 140 -10.31 -10.77 -10.06
N GLN A 141 -9.37 -11.33 -10.84
CA GLN A 141 -9.63 -11.86 -12.18
C GLN A 141 -10.62 -13.00 -12.17
N GLN A 142 -10.48 -13.97 -11.25
CA GLN A 142 -11.44 -15.09 -11.12
C GLN A 142 -12.85 -14.61 -10.77
N MET A 143 -12.95 -13.59 -9.92
CA MET A 143 -14.27 -13.03 -9.56
C MET A 143 -14.92 -12.35 -10.76
N ALA A 144 -14.19 -11.59 -11.57
CA ALA A 144 -14.72 -10.96 -12.78
C ALA A 144 -15.31 -12.01 -13.74
N GLN A 145 -14.58 -13.10 -14.00
CA GLN A 145 -15.05 -14.20 -14.86
C GLN A 145 -16.34 -14.85 -14.39
N GLN A 146 -16.66 -14.80 -13.09
CA GLN A 146 -17.90 -15.36 -12.53
C GLN A 146 -19.14 -14.46 -12.80
N PHE A 147 -18.94 -13.19 -13.12
CA PHE A 147 -20.01 -12.25 -13.44
C PHE A 147 -20.24 -12.10 -14.96
N ASP A 148 -19.32 -12.58 -15.78
CA ASP A 148 -19.44 -12.57 -17.25
C ASP A 148 -20.24 -13.77 -17.80
N THR A 149 -20.80 -14.62 -16.92
CA THR A 149 -21.70 -15.76 -17.23
C THR A 149 -23.12 -15.47 -16.79
#